data_c100f2750ce6ef51b219e5a5fba0c083
#
_entry.id   c100f2750ce6ef51b219e5a5fba0c083
#
_cell.length_a   1.000
_cell.length_b   1.000
_cell.length_c   1.000
_cell.angle_alpha   90.00
_cell.angle_beta   90.00
_cell.angle_gamma   90.00
#
_symmetry.space_group_name_H-M   'P 1'
#
loop_
_entity.id
_entity.type
_entity.pdbx_description
1 polymer ?
#
loop_
_entity_poly.entity_id
_entity_poly.type
_entity_poly.pdbx_seq_one_letter_code
_entity_poly.pdbx_strand_id
1 'polypeptide(L)'
;VVYQGPVADLQKKTDSYTVRYLTGEEQIEVPVRTRPWNQYIEIKGARKNNLKNIDVKFPLRVMTVVTGVSGSGKSSLVRDIFYEGVKRILDDAPPSVECSSISGDTRQVKAIEFVDQNSIGKSSRSNPVTYIGAYDEIRKLFADQPLSKQMGYTPAWFSFNKEGGRCEECKGEGKITVEMQFMADITLECEVCHGKRFKPEVLEVEYHGISIYDMLDMTVNQAIEFLEKKKDAQAKKVVKKLKPLQEGGLGYIKLGQTSSTLSGGE
;
A
#
# COMPACT_ATOMS: atom_id res chain seq x y z
N VAL A 1 -22.05 12.88 -4.96
CA VAL A 1 -22.66 12.58 -6.27
C VAL A 1 -22.16 13.63 -7.24
N VAL A 2 -21.49 13.20 -8.32
CA VAL A 2 -20.93 14.10 -9.34
C VAL A 2 -21.97 14.41 -10.41
N TYR A 3 -22.84 13.44 -10.72
CA TYR A 3 -23.94 13.60 -11.65
C TYR A 3 -25.11 12.69 -11.27
N GLN A 4 -26.33 13.20 -11.45
CA GLN A 4 -27.57 12.44 -11.34
C GLN A 4 -28.56 12.99 -12.37
N GLY A 5 -29.06 12.14 -13.28
CA GLY A 5 -29.99 12.50 -14.30
C GLY A 5 -30.12 11.47 -15.42
N PRO A 6 -30.96 11.71 -16.43
CA PRO A 6 -31.09 10.82 -17.59
C PRO A 6 -29.81 10.70 -18.39
N VAL A 7 -29.56 9.54 -19.01
CA VAL A 7 -28.39 9.32 -19.88
C VAL A 7 -28.34 10.28 -21.05
N ALA A 8 -29.51 10.69 -21.58
CA ALA A 8 -29.62 11.66 -22.66
C ALA A 8 -29.03 13.05 -22.34
N ASP A 9 -28.95 13.38 -21.05
CA ASP A 9 -28.42 14.69 -20.60
C ASP A 9 -26.92 14.64 -20.26
N LEU A 10 -26.24 13.51 -20.44
CA LEU A 10 -24.80 13.34 -20.15
C LEU A 10 -23.89 14.27 -20.98
N GLN A 11 -24.36 14.82 -22.08
CA GLN A 11 -23.59 15.75 -22.93
C GLN A 11 -23.39 17.15 -22.31
N LYS A 12 -24.07 17.45 -21.20
CA LYS A 12 -23.88 18.74 -20.50
C LYS A 12 -22.64 18.59 -19.60
N LYS A 13 -21.64 19.43 -19.84
CA LYS A 13 -20.34 19.51 -19.14
C LYS A 13 -20.41 19.06 -17.68
N THR A 14 -19.78 17.95 -17.37
CA THR A 14 -19.53 17.50 -16.00
C THR A 14 -18.05 17.19 -15.86
N ASP A 15 -17.48 17.45 -14.70
CA ASP A 15 -16.09 17.07 -14.37
C ASP A 15 -15.94 15.57 -14.08
N SER A 16 -16.95 14.76 -14.44
CA SER A 16 -16.96 13.32 -14.21
C SER A 16 -16.20 12.57 -15.29
N TYR A 17 -15.14 11.89 -14.93
CA TYR A 17 -14.43 10.96 -15.82
C TYR A 17 -15.37 9.93 -16.45
N THR A 18 -16.30 9.38 -15.69
CA THR A 18 -17.30 8.42 -16.21
C THR A 18 -18.10 9.02 -17.36
N VAL A 19 -18.54 10.28 -17.22
CA VAL A 19 -19.29 10.95 -18.28
C VAL A 19 -18.43 11.17 -19.52
N ARG A 20 -17.18 11.63 -19.36
CA ARG A 20 -16.25 11.86 -20.49
C ARG A 20 -16.02 10.59 -21.30
N TYR A 21 -15.81 9.44 -20.63
CA TYR A 21 -15.65 8.15 -21.30
C TYR A 21 -16.94 7.66 -21.95
N LEU A 22 -18.11 7.85 -21.32
CA LEU A 22 -19.40 7.46 -21.89
C LEU A 22 -19.80 8.32 -23.08
N THR A 23 -19.45 9.60 -23.09
CA THR A 23 -19.73 10.51 -24.21
C THR A 23 -18.68 10.42 -25.33
N GLY A 24 -17.57 9.69 -25.10
CA GLY A 24 -16.47 9.62 -26.06
C GLY A 24 -15.53 10.83 -26.08
N GLU A 25 -15.70 11.78 -25.13
CA GLU A 25 -14.80 12.93 -24.97
C GLU A 25 -13.39 12.47 -24.57
N GLU A 26 -13.31 11.40 -23.76
CA GLU A 26 -12.07 10.70 -23.43
C GLU A 26 -12.15 9.25 -23.90
N GLN A 27 -11.04 8.73 -24.38
CA GLN A 27 -10.90 7.33 -24.81
C GLN A 27 -9.54 6.79 -24.39
N ILE A 28 -9.49 5.49 -24.08
CA ILE A 28 -8.22 4.78 -23.94
C ILE A 28 -7.79 4.39 -25.36
N GLU A 29 -6.78 5.08 -25.88
CA GLU A 29 -6.27 4.81 -27.21
C GLU A 29 -5.69 3.41 -27.33
N VAL A 30 -6.13 2.65 -28.33
CA VAL A 30 -5.52 1.37 -28.67
C VAL A 30 -4.30 1.65 -29.55
N PRO A 31 -3.08 1.28 -29.13
CA PRO A 31 -1.88 1.57 -29.90
C PRO A 31 -1.90 0.85 -31.25
N VAL A 32 -1.64 1.60 -32.33
CA VAL A 32 -1.57 1.07 -33.70
C VAL A 32 -0.43 0.06 -33.86
N ARG A 33 0.63 0.21 -33.08
CA ARG A 33 1.79 -0.69 -33.07
C ARG A 33 2.08 -1.17 -31.67
N THR A 34 2.18 -2.50 -31.50
CA THR A 34 2.65 -3.10 -30.27
C THR A 34 4.18 -3.19 -30.30
N ARG A 35 4.79 -3.14 -29.10
CA ARG A 35 6.24 -3.31 -28.97
C ARG A 35 6.63 -4.75 -29.36
N PRO A 36 7.53 -4.95 -30.32
CA PRO A 36 8.02 -6.29 -30.63
C PRO A 36 8.83 -6.84 -29.45
N TRP A 37 8.74 -8.14 -29.24
CA TRP A 37 9.52 -8.84 -28.22
C TRP A 37 10.26 -10.02 -28.83
N ASN A 38 11.50 -10.24 -28.40
CA ASN A 38 12.34 -11.36 -28.80
C ASN A 38 12.97 -12.07 -27.59
N GLN A 39 12.78 -11.52 -26.40
CA GLN A 39 13.27 -12.06 -25.15
C GLN A 39 12.07 -12.52 -24.31
N TYR A 40 12.18 -13.69 -23.71
CA TYR A 40 11.10 -14.31 -22.97
C TYR A 40 11.60 -15.33 -21.94
N ILE A 41 10.77 -15.60 -20.96
CA ILE A 41 10.88 -16.77 -20.08
C ILE A 41 9.88 -17.79 -20.57
N GLU A 42 10.33 -19.02 -20.80
CA GLU A 42 9.50 -20.15 -21.23
C GLU A 42 9.28 -21.11 -20.08
N ILE A 43 8.03 -21.44 -19.82
CA ILE A 43 7.62 -22.51 -18.92
C ILE A 43 7.17 -23.66 -19.80
N LYS A 44 7.68 -24.86 -19.55
CA LYS A 44 7.25 -26.08 -20.21
C LYS A 44 6.60 -27.04 -19.23
N GLY A 45 5.52 -27.64 -19.65
CA GLY A 45 4.85 -28.67 -18.90
C GLY A 45 4.20 -28.20 -17.61
N ALA A 46 3.59 -27.04 -17.62
CA ALA A 46 2.86 -26.50 -16.45
C ALA A 46 1.65 -27.37 -16.11
N ARG A 47 1.60 -27.95 -14.90
CA ARG A 47 0.62 -28.99 -14.52
C ARG A 47 0.01 -28.82 -13.12
N LYS A 48 0.17 -27.67 -12.51
CA LYS A 48 -0.43 -27.39 -11.20
C LYS A 48 -1.94 -27.21 -11.29
N ASN A 49 -2.67 -27.77 -10.34
CA ASN A 49 -4.12 -27.70 -10.23
C ASN A 49 -4.81 -28.21 -11.51
N ASN A 50 -5.52 -27.34 -12.23
CA ASN A 50 -6.26 -27.66 -13.45
C ASN A 50 -5.45 -27.43 -14.76
N LEU A 51 -4.17 -27.07 -14.67
CA LEU A 51 -3.32 -26.89 -15.84
C LEU A 51 -2.96 -28.24 -16.45
N LYS A 52 -3.15 -28.34 -17.76
CA LYS A 52 -3.05 -29.62 -18.53
C LYS A 52 -1.72 -29.74 -19.26
N ASN A 53 -0.60 -29.63 -18.50
CA ASN A 53 0.75 -29.79 -19.07
C ASN A 53 1.02 -28.81 -20.22
N ILE A 54 0.73 -27.52 -20.00
CA ILE A 54 0.82 -26.48 -21.04
C ILE A 54 2.20 -25.84 -21.08
N ASP A 55 2.61 -25.42 -22.29
CA ASP A 55 3.81 -24.62 -22.52
C ASP A 55 3.43 -23.17 -22.74
N VAL A 56 4.12 -22.25 -22.06
CA VAL A 56 3.80 -20.81 -22.11
C VAL A 56 5.08 -19.98 -22.15
N LYS A 57 5.09 -18.93 -23.00
CA LYS A 57 6.15 -17.92 -23.05
C LYS A 57 5.66 -16.62 -22.43
N PHE A 58 6.43 -16.09 -21.50
CA PHE A 58 6.22 -14.77 -20.91
C PHE A 58 7.24 -13.80 -21.50
N PRO A 59 6.81 -12.89 -22.39
CA PRO A 59 7.69 -11.88 -22.98
C PRO A 59 8.29 -10.97 -21.93
N LEU A 60 9.53 -10.55 -22.13
CA LEU A 60 10.21 -9.55 -21.29
C LEU A 60 10.06 -8.13 -21.87
N ARG A 61 10.16 -7.12 -21.02
CA ARG A 61 10.13 -5.68 -21.36
C ARG A 61 8.84 -5.21 -22.04
N VAL A 62 7.78 -5.95 -21.89
CA VAL A 62 6.44 -5.62 -22.37
C VAL A 62 5.40 -5.91 -21.28
N MET A 63 4.25 -5.27 -21.37
CA MET A 63 3.10 -5.61 -20.54
C MET A 63 2.44 -6.87 -21.09
N THR A 64 2.37 -7.91 -20.26
CA THR A 64 1.69 -9.17 -20.61
C THR A 64 0.41 -9.29 -19.80
N VAL A 65 -0.71 -9.49 -20.47
CA VAL A 65 -2.02 -9.66 -19.83
C VAL A 65 -2.48 -11.12 -19.97
N VAL A 66 -2.76 -11.77 -18.83
CA VAL A 66 -3.29 -13.14 -18.80
C VAL A 66 -4.79 -13.07 -18.50
N THR A 67 -5.61 -13.47 -19.49
CA THR A 67 -7.07 -13.39 -19.41
C THR A 67 -7.69 -14.79 -19.43
N GLY A 68 -8.96 -14.88 -19.05
CA GLY A 68 -9.73 -16.12 -19.05
C GLY A 68 -10.83 -16.11 -17.98
N VAL A 69 -11.74 -17.06 -18.06
CA VAL A 69 -12.83 -17.23 -17.09
C VAL A 69 -12.31 -17.55 -15.69
N SER A 70 -13.16 -17.35 -14.67
CA SER A 70 -12.81 -17.76 -13.30
C SER A 70 -12.56 -19.27 -13.24
N GLY A 71 -11.53 -19.69 -12.49
CA GLY A 71 -11.15 -21.11 -12.41
C GLY A 71 -10.33 -21.65 -13.59
N SER A 72 -10.00 -20.85 -14.62
CA SER A 72 -9.22 -21.32 -15.79
C SER A 72 -7.72 -21.60 -15.51
N GLY A 73 -7.23 -21.34 -14.31
CA GLY A 73 -5.84 -21.59 -13.91
C GLY A 73 -4.87 -20.41 -14.04
N LYS A 74 -5.38 -19.18 -14.31
CA LYS A 74 -4.54 -17.98 -14.44
C LYS A 74 -3.62 -17.75 -13.23
N SER A 75 -4.18 -17.81 -12.03
CA SER A 75 -3.40 -17.61 -10.78
C SER A 75 -2.41 -18.76 -10.57
N SER A 76 -2.78 -19.99 -10.89
CA SER A 76 -1.87 -21.14 -10.82
C SER A 76 -0.68 -20.98 -11.77
N LEU A 77 -0.93 -20.50 -12.99
CA LEU A 77 0.14 -20.25 -13.96
C LEU A 77 1.04 -19.09 -13.54
N VAL A 78 0.45 -17.93 -13.20
CA VAL A 78 1.21 -16.69 -12.98
C VAL A 78 1.87 -16.67 -11.59
N ARG A 79 1.11 -16.96 -10.53
CA ARG A 79 1.61 -16.89 -9.15
C ARG A 79 2.40 -18.15 -8.79
N ASP A 80 1.74 -19.32 -8.93
CA ASP A 80 2.26 -20.54 -8.32
C ASP A 80 3.37 -21.21 -9.16
N ILE A 81 3.42 -20.97 -10.48
CA ILE A 81 4.45 -21.53 -11.37
C ILE A 81 5.44 -20.46 -11.81
N PHE A 82 4.98 -19.39 -12.48
CA PHE A 82 5.89 -18.39 -13.05
C PHE A 82 6.62 -17.60 -11.96
N TYR A 83 5.89 -16.94 -11.06
CA TYR A 83 6.49 -16.13 -9.99
C TYR A 83 7.38 -16.98 -9.07
N GLU A 84 6.84 -18.06 -8.52
CA GLU A 84 7.60 -18.92 -7.61
C GLU A 84 8.77 -19.61 -8.31
N GLY A 85 8.62 -19.98 -9.57
CA GLY A 85 9.68 -20.61 -10.34
C GLY A 85 10.83 -19.67 -10.67
N VAL A 86 10.53 -18.44 -11.10
CA VAL A 86 11.56 -17.42 -11.35
C VAL A 86 12.25 -17.00 -10.06
N LYS A 87 11.49 -16.85 -8.97
CA LYS A 87 12.05 -16.56 -7.65
C LYS A 87 13.06 -17.62 -7.20
N ARG A 88 12.73 -18.91 -7.36
CA ARG A 88 13.65 -20.02 -7.09
C ARG A 88 14.94 -19.94 -7.90
N ILE A 89 14.85 -19.55 -9.17
CA ILE A 89 16.03 -19.36 -10.03
C ILE A 89 16.91 -18.21 -9.49
N LEU A 90 16.30 -17.10 -9.04
CA LEU A 90 17.03 -15.96 -8.48
C LEU A 90 17.67 -16.27 -7.12
N ASP A 91 17.03 -17.15 -6.34
CA ASP A 91 17.50 -17.58 -5.02
C ASP A 91 18.42 -18.82 -5.06
N ASP A 92 18.84 -19.29 -6.26
CA ASP A 92 19.61 -20.52 -6.47
C ASP A 92 18.98 -21.77 -5.79
N ALA A 93 17.65 -21.78 -5.68
CA ALA A 93 16.91 -22.86 -5.03
C ALA A 93 16.55 -23.99 -6.02
N PRO A 94 16.25 -25.21 -5.52
CA PRO A 94 15.85 -26.33 -6.38
C PRO A 94 14.64 -26.01 -7.28
N PRO A 95 14.61 -26.54 -8.52
CA PRO A 95 13.51 -26.28 -9.46
C PRO A 95 12.14 -26.67 -8.88
N SER A 96 11.10 -26.01 -9.38
CA SER A 96 9.72 -26.36 -9.03
C SER A 96 9.35 -27.71 -9.67
N VAL A 97 8.60 -28.53 -8.95
CA VAL A 97 8.02 -29.78 -9.46
C VAL A 97 6.73 -29.58 -10.25
N GLU A 98 6.20 -28.37 -10.26
CA GLU A 98 4.90 -28.01 -10.85
C GLU A 98 4.96 -27.75 -12.35
N CYS A 99 6.16 -27.75 -12.91
CA CYS A 99 6.43 -27.68 -14.35
C CYS A 99 7.66 -28.55 -14.70
N SER A 100 7.85 -28.80 -15.97
CA SER A 100 9.00 -29.62 -16.44
C SER A 100 10.28 -28.79 -16.50
N SER A 101 10.21 -27.54 -16.93
CA SER A 101 11.34 -26.62 -16.93
C SER A 101 10.90 -25.16 -17.02
N ILE A 102 11.78 -24.28 -16.54
CA ILE A 102 11.71 -22.83 -16.77
C ILE A 102 13.04 -22.44 -17.41
N SER A 103 12.97 -21.82 -18.58
CA SER A 103 14.14 -21.53 -19.42
C SER A 103 13.99 -20.19 -20.15
N GLY A 104 14.93 -19.86 -21.04
CA GLY A 104 14.95 -18.61 -21.78
C GLY A 104 15.85 -17.56 -21.15
N ASP A 105 15.46 -16.30 -21.23
CA ASP A 105 16.29 -15.16 -20.84
C ASP A 105 16.27 -14.86 -19.31
N THR A 106 16.23 -15.89 -18.47
CA THR A 106 16.15 -15.77 -17.01
C THR A 106 17.28 -14.93 -16.40
N ARG A 107 18.49 -14.95 -17.01
CA ARG A 107 19.64 -14.16 -16.55
C ARG A 107 19.44 -12.65 -16.66
N GLN A 108 18.47 -12.20 -17.43
CA GLN A 108 18.14 -10.77 -17.54
C GLN A 108 17.24 -10.27 -16.40
N VAL A 109 16.61 -11.17 -15.67
CA VAL A 109 15.75 -10.84 -14.52
C VAL A 109 16.63 -10.74 -13.28
N LYS A 110 16.65 -9.57 -12.65
CA LYS A 110 17.41 -9.32 -11.42
C LYS A 110 16.55 -9.43 -10.16
N ALA A 111 15.28 -9.15 -10.28
CA ALA A 111 14.31 -9.24 -9.20
C ALA A 111 12.93 -9.56 -9.79
N ILE A 112 12.08 -10.16 -8.98
CA ILE A 112 10.68 -10.39 -9.31
C ILE A 112 9.83 -10.01 -8.10
N GLU A 113 8.77 -9.23 -8.33
CA GLU A 113 7.84 -8.81 -7.30
C GLU A 113 6.44 -9.30 -7.64
N PHE A 114 5.71 -9.69 -6.61
CA PHE A 114 4.32 -10.09 -6.74
C PHE A 114 3.44 -9.13 -5.95
N VAL A 115 2.55 -8.45 -6.66
CA VAL A 115 1.56 -7.54 -6.06
C VAL A 115 0.20 -8.21 -6.15
N ASP A 116 -0.47 -8.36 -5.03
CA ASP A 116 -1.81 -8.93 -4.94
C ASP A 116 -2.80 -7.94 -4.30
N GLN A 117 -4.04 -8.38 -4.13
CA GLN A 117 -5.11 -7.57 -3.52
C GLN A 117 -5.17 -7.69 -2.00
N ASN A 118 -4.21 -8.36 -1.37
CA ASN A 118 -4.17 -8.46 0.07
C ASN A 118 -3.72 -7.12 0.66
N SER A 119 -4.35 -6.70 1.75
CA SER A 119 -3.95 -5.50 2.47
C SER A 119 -2.51 -5.62 2.98
N ILE A 120 -1.76 -4.52 2.93
CA ILE A 120 -0.42 -4.41 3.49
C ILE A 120 -0.51 -4.56 5.01
N GLY A 121 -0.20 -5.76 5.50
CA GLY A 121 -0.28 -6.10 6.92
C GLY A 121 -1.69 -6.54 7.36
N LYS A 122 -1.71 -7.56 8.20
CA LYS A 122 -2.94 -8.18 8.73
C LYS A 122 -3.44 -7.53 10.03
N SER A 123 -2.67 -6.61 10.60
CA SER A 123 -2.97 -5.97 11.88
C SER A 123 -3.76 -4.69 11.67
N SER A 124 -4.74 -4.43 12.55
CA SER A 124 -5.44 -3.14 12.67
C SER A 124 -4.51 -1.94 12.87
N ARG A 125 -3.25 -2.20 13.24
CA ARG A 125 -2.20 -1.20 13.49
C ARG A 125 -1.25 -0.99 12.29
N SER A 126 -1.42 -1.76 11.22
CA SER A 126 -0.63 -1.56 10.01
C SER A 126 -1.08 -0.28 9.30
N ASN A 127 -0.12 0.53 8.88
CA ASN A 127 -0.38 1.77 8.14
C ASN A 127 0.73 2.04 7.11
N PRO A 128 0.44 2.85 6.08
CA PRO A 128 1.38 3.13 5.00
C PRO A 128 2.71 3.70 5.47
N VAL A 129 2.71 4.62 6.45
CA VAL A 129 3.97 5.25 6.91
C VAL A 129 4.87 4.30 7.69
N THR A 130 4.32 3.29 8.36
CA THR A 130 5.12 2.22 8.97
C THR A 130 5.73 1.34 7.90
N TYR A 131 4.96 0.99 6.88
CA TYR A 131 5.42 0.15 5.77
C TYR A 131 6.62 0.75 5.03
N ILE A 132 6.56 2.02 4.66
CA ILE A 132 7.67 2.72 4.00
C ILE A 132 8.79 3.16 4.97
N GLY A 133 8.66 2.87 6.26
CA GLY A 133 9.63 3.24 7.30
C GLY A 133 9.71 4.73 7.60
N ALA A 134 8.75 5.54 7.16
CA ALA A 134 8.69 6.98 7.48
C ALA A 134 8.33 7.21 8.95
N TYR A 135 7.57 6.32 9.57
CA TYR A 135 7.15 6.44 10.95
C TYR A 135 8.34 6.41 11.94
N ASP A 136 9.38 5.66 11.63
CA ASP A 136 10.59 5.62 12.47
C ASP A 136 11.28 6.99 12.52
N GLU A 137 11.31 7.70 11.40
CA GLU A 137 11.88 9.05 11.35
C GLU A 137 10.96 10.08 12.02
N ILE A 138 9.64 9.94 11.89
CA ILE A 138 8.67 10.78 12.62
C ILE A 138 8.83 10.60 14.12
N ARG A 139 8.94 9.36 14.62
CA ARG A 139 9.15 9.09 16.06
C ARG A 139 10.44 9.74 16.60
N LYS A 140 11.53 9.71 15.82
CA LYS A 140 12.78 10.39 16.17
C LYS A 140 12.59 11.90 16.21
N LEU A 141 11.84 12.47 15.26
CA LEU A 141 11.55 13.89 15.20
C LEU A 141 10.90 14.40 16.49
N PHE A 142 9.91 13.65 17.02
CA PHE A 142 9.25 14.00 18.28
C PHE A 142 10.12 13.71 19.51
N ALA A 143 10.90 12.64 19.52
CA ALA A 143 11.82 12.32 20.60
C ALA A 143 12.95 13.37 20.75
N ASP A 144 13.30 14.05 19.68
CA ASP A 144 14.33 15.10 19.68
C ASP A 144 13.83 16.45 20.25
N GLN A 145 12.53 16.61 20.51
CA GLN A 145 11.98 17.85 21.03
C GLN A 145 12.44 18.12 22.49
N PRO A 146 12.55 19.39 22.89
CA PRO A 146 13.02 19.76 24.23
C PRO A 146 12.22 19.08 25.35
N LEU A 147 10.88 19.09 25.27
CA LEU A 147 10.02 18.45 26.27
C LEU A 147 10.26 16.94 26.34
N SER A 148 10.43 16.26 25.20
CA SER A 148 10.76 14.83 25.17
C SER A 148 12.07 14.53 25.89
N LYS A 149 13.09 15.34 25.69
CA LYS A 149 14.39 15.19 26.35
C LYS A 149 14.30 15.42 27.85
N GLN A 150 13.51 16.40 28.26
CA GLN A 150 13.26 16.68 29.68
C GLN A 150 12.52 15.54 30.37
N MET A 151 11.54 14.94 29.71
CA MET A 151 10.73 13.83 30.21
C MET A 151 11.37 12.46 30.02
N GLY A 152 12.52 12.37 29.33
CA GLY A 152 13.19 11.11 29.02
C GLY A 152 12.45 10.25 28.00
N TYR A 153 11.62 10.85 27.14
CA TYR A 153 10.88 10.13 26.13
C TYR A 153 11.77 9.72 24.96
N THR A 154 11.87 8.44 24.75
CA THR A 154 12.56 7.84 23.59
C THR A 154 11.62 7.73 22.38
N PRO A 155 12.13 7.45 21.17
CA PRO A 155 11.26 7.21 20.01
C PRO A 155 10.19 6.12 20.21
N ALA A 156 10.40 5.21 21.18
CA ALA A 156 9.42 4.18 21.52
C ALA A 156 8.14 4.75 22.14
N TRP A 157 8.22 5.88 22.87
CA TRP A 157 7.06 6.56 23.44
C TRP A 157 6.08 7.10 22.40
N PHE A 158 6.57 7.43 21.24
CA PHE A 158 5.80 7.91 20.09
C PHE A 158 5.32 6.77 19.18
N SER A 159 5.25 5.54 19.69
CA SER A 159 4.75 4.36 18.98
C SER A 159 3.40 3.94 19.58
N PHE A 160 2.37 3.91 18.75
CA PHE A 160 1.08 3.34 19.16
C PHE A 160 1.10 1.80 19.22
N ASN A 161 2.20 1.14 18.81
CA ASN A 161 2.37 -0.31 18.87
C ASN A 161 3.12 -0.79 20.11
N LYS A 162 3.83 0.10 20.81
CA LYS A 162 4.63 -0.23 21.99
C LYS A 162 4.02 0.38 23.25
N GLU A 163 4.26 -0.28 24.37
CA GLU A 163 3.93 0.28 25.69
C GLU A 163 4.77 1.48 26.01
N GLY A 164 4.25 2.35 26.88
CA GLY A 164 4.85 3.62 27.27
C GLY A 164 3.93 4.77 26.94
N GLY A 165 3.99 5.30 25.73
CA GLY A 165 3.24 6.48 25.34
C GLY A 165 1.88 6.23 24.68
N ARG A 166 1.54 4.99 24.31
CA ARG A 166 0.22 4.65 23.75
C ARG A 166 -0.88 4.72 24.82
N CYS A 167 -2.10 4.98 24.41
CA CYS A 167 -3.26 4.79 25.25
C CYS A 167 -3.38 3.32 25.69
N GLU A 168 -3.45 3.07 26.99
CA GLU A 168 -3.48 1.68 27.52
C GLU A 168 -4.86 1.03 27.32
N GLU A 169 -5.94 1.81 27.34
CA GLU A 169 -7.30 1.30 27.16
C GLU A 169 -7.49 0.67 25.77
N CYS A 170 -7.26 1.44 24.70
CA CYS A 170 -7.36 0.94 23.34
C CYS A 170 -6.05 0.34 22.81
N LYS A 171 -5.00 0.25 23.64
CA LYS A 171 -3.66 -0.24 23.27
C LYS A 171 -3.10 0.40 21.99
N GLY A 172 -3.43 1.68 21.78
CA GLY A 172 -2.96 2.47 20.63
C GLY A 172 -3.80 2.33 19.35
N GLU A 173 -4.95 1.68 19.38
CA GLU A 173 -5.84 1.56 18.21
C GLU A 173 -6.71 2.79 18.01
N GLY A 174 -6.96 3.56 19.06
CA GLY A 174 -7.88 4.70 19.06
C GLY A 174 -9.34 4.30 19.09
N LYS A 175 -9.62 3.00 18.96
CA LYS A 175 -10.96 2.41 18.88
C LYS A 175 -11.01 1.15 19.74
N ILE A 176 -12.22 0.79 20.19
CA ILE A 176 -12.50 -0.44 20.90
C ILE A 176 -13.51 -1.22 20.07
N THR A 177 -13.15 -2.45 19.71
CA THR A 177 -14.05 -3.35 18.97
C THR A 177 -14.75 -4.27 19.97
N VAL A 178 -16.06 -4.26 19.95
CA VAL A 178 -16.91 -5.15 20.72
C VAL A 178 -17.37 -6.27 19.79
N GLU A 179 -16.85 -7.46 20.03
CA GLU A 179 -17.20 -8.66 19.24
C GLU A 179 -18.65 -9.09 19.60
N MET A 180 -19.46 -9.30 18.58
CA MET A 180 -20.85 -9.72 18.71
C MET A 180 -21.04 -11.12 18.15
N GLN A 181 -21.53 -12.06 18.98
CA GLN A 181 -21.65 -13.47 18.58
C GLN A 181 -22.56 -13.75 17.36
N PHE A 182 -23.53 -12.89 17.10
CA PHE A 182 -24.54 -13.11 16.05
C PHE A 182 -24.78 -11.90 15.12
N MET A 183 -23.99 -10.84 15.28
CA MET A 183 -24.07 -9.61 14.47
C MET A 183 -22.67 -9.15 14.10
N ALA A 184 -22.58 -8.19 13.19
CA ALA A 184 -21.30 -7.55 12.87
C ALA A 184 -20.71 -6.84 14.12
N ASP A 185 -19.42 -6.93 14.30
CA ASP A 185 -18.72 -6.28 15.39
C ASP A 185 -18.95 -4.77 15.39
N ILE A 186 -19.13 -4.21 16.56
CA ILE A 186 -19.32 -2.77 16.74
C ILE A 186 -17.96 -2.16 17.12
N THR A 187 -17.55 -1.16 16.35
CA THR A 187 -16.33 -0.39 16.64
C THR A 187 -16.71 0.98 17.20
N LEU A 188 -16.29 1.25 18.43
CA LEU A 188 -16.52 2.50 19.14
C LEU A 188 -15.20 3.28 19.26
N GLU A 189 -15.29 4.60 19.29
CA GLU A 189 -14.14 5.43 19.62
C GLU A 189 -13.73 5.21 21.08
N CYS A 190 -12.44 5.18 21.36
CA CYS A 190 -11.93 5.02 22.71
C CYS A 190 -12.25 6.26 23.56
N GLU A 191 -13.01 6.09 24.62
CA GLU A 191 -13.45 7.18 25.51
C GLU A 191 -12.29 7.84 26.27
N VAL A 192 -11.17 7.12 26.47
CA VAL A 192 -10.00 7.65 27.20
C VAL A 192 -9.15 8.56 26.32
N CYS A 193 -8.85 8.15 25.10
CA CYS A 193 -7.97 8.94 24.21
C CYS A 193 -8.71 9.67 23.08
N HIS A 194 -10.02 9.51 22.98
CA HIS A 194 -10.85 10.13 21.93
C HIS A 194 -10.23 9.97 20.54
N GLY A 195 -9.93 8.73 20.17
CA GLY A 195 -9.33 8.39 18.88
C GLY A 195 -7.85 8.73 18.71
N LYS A 196 -7.23 9.48 19.65
CA LYS A 196 -5.87 10.02 19.51
C LYS A 196 -4.74 9.01 19.70
N ARG A 197 -5.01 7.79 20.17
CA ARG A 197 -4.09 6.64 20.28
C ARG A 197 -2.99 6.76 21.33
N PHE A 198 -2.69 7.96 21.83
CA PHE A 198 -1.60 8.24 22.76
C PHE A 198 -2.12 8.76 24.09
N LYS A 199 -1.27 8.69 25.12
CA LYS A 199 -1.52 9.33 26.41
C LYS A 199 -1.48 10.86 26.26
N PRO A 200 -2.23 11.61 27.09
CA PRO A 200 -2.24 13.08 27.03
C PRO A 200 -0.84 13.70 27.14
N GLU A 201 0.01 13.17 28.02
CA GLU A 201 1.36 13.69 28.28
C GLU A 201 2.28 13.56 27.04
N VAL A 202 2.07 12.54 26.22
CA VAL A 202 2.81 12.37 24.95
C VAL A 202 2.33 13.34 23.88
N LEU A 203 1.03 13.70 23.93
CA LEU A 203 0.45 14.67 23.00
C LEU A 203 0.84 16.12 23.30
N GLU A 204 1.33 16.40 24.52
CA GLU A 204 1.92 17.70 24.87
C GLU A 204 3.26 17.97 24.18
N VAL A 205 3.92 16.92 23.69
CA VAL A 205 5.13 17.08 22.89
C VAL A 205 4.76 17.54 21.49
N GLU A 206 5.18 18.75 21.17
CA GLU A 206 4.90 19.37 19.89
C GLU A 206 6.16 19.55 19.03
N TYR A 207 6.00 19.32 17.74
CA TYR A 207 6.94 19.73 16.72
C TYR A 207 6.35 20.88 15.91
N HIS A 208 6.88 22.09 16.12
CA HIS A 208 6.36 23.33 15.52
C HIS A 208 4.85 23.54 15.69
N GLY A 209 4.34 23.25 16.87
CA GLY A 209 2.93 23.49 17.24
C GLY A 209 1.96 22.40 16.85
N ILE A 210 2.45 21.22 16.47
CA ILE A 210 1.61 20.03 16.20
C ILE A 210 2.08 18.83 17.01
N SER A 211 1.13 18.05 17.53
CA SER A 211 1.40 16.79 18.21
C SER A 211 1.66 15.66 17.23
N ILE A 212 2.13 14.51 17.74
CA ILE A 212 2.27 13.30 16.91
C ILE A 212 0.94 12.82 16.31
N TYR A 213 -0.16 13.03 17.03
CA TYR A 213 -1.49 12.71 16.51
C TYR A 213 -1.84 13.59 15.31
N ASP A 214 -1.62 14.91 15.43
CA ASP A 214 -1.89 15.84 14.32
C ASP A 214 -1.06 15.50 13.08
N MET A 215 0.22 15.13 13.29
CA MET A 215 1.09 14.67 12.21
C MET A 215 0.52 13.40 11.52
N LEU A 216 0.05 12.43 12.30
CA LEU A 216 -0.53 11.19 11.76
C LEU A 216 -1.89 11.40 11.09
N ASP A 217 -2.62 12.45 11.47
CA ASP A 217 -3.91 12.80 10.85
C ASP A 217 -3.76 13.60 9.54
N MET A 218 -2.57 14.13 9.27
CA MET A 218 -2.27 14.77 7.98
C MET A 218 -2.29 13.76 6.84
N THR A 219 -2.69 14.23 5.65
CA THR A 219 -2.43 13.48 4.42
C THR A 219 -0.94 13.51 4.08
N VAL A 220 -0.50 12.60 3.23
CA VAL A 220 0.90 12.57 2.73
C VAL A 220 1.30 13.92 2.13
N ASN A 221 0.43 14.53 1.32
CA ASN A 221 0.69 15.84 0.71
C ASN A 221 0.83 16.94 1.78
N GLN A 222 -0.08 17.00 2.74
CA GLN A 222 -0.04 17.99 3.82
C GLN A 222 1.22 17.84 4.68
N ALA A 223 1.61 16.60 5.01
CA ALA A 223 2.81 16.34 5.78
C ALA A 223 4.08 16.74 5.03
N ILE A 224 4.18 16.45 3.73
CA ILE A 224 5.31 16.87 2.89
C ILE A 224 5.39 18.40 2.87
N GLU A 225 4.28 19.10 2.56
CA GLU A 225 4.24 20.55 2.52
C GLU A 225 4.62 21.21 3.88
N PHE A 226 4.12 20.65 4.98
CA PHE A 226 4.44 21.11 6.32
C PHE A 226 5.93 20.95 6.64
N LEU A 227 6.50 19.76 6.38
CA LEU A 227 7.88 19.42 6.72
C LEU A 227 8.90 20.14 5.82
N GLU A 228 8.61 20.35 4.53
CA GLU A 228 9.51 21.08 3.62
C GLU A 228 9.72 22.53 4.05
N LYS A 229 8.72 23.16 4.68
CA LYS A 229 8.83 24.52 5.23
C LYS A 229 9.78 24.63 6.43
N LYS A 230 10.06 23.51 7.13
CA LYS A 230 10.84 23.52 8.38
C LYS A 230 12.36 23.44 8.18
N LYS A 231 12.84 22.95 7.04
CA LYS A 231 14.25 22.91 6.60
C LYS A 231 15.23 22.18 7.52
N ASP A 232 14.78 21.43 8.54
CA ASP A 232 15.68 20.64 9.38
C ASP A 232 16.05 19.31 8.73
N ALA A 233 17.16 18.71 9.20
CA ALA A 233 17.70 17.49 8.61
C ALA A 233 16.79 16.28 8.83
N GLN A 234 16.08 16.21 9.97
CA GLN A 234 15.19 15.10 10.29
C GLN A 234 13.91 15.18 9.47
N ALA A 235 13.33 16.38 9.32
CA ALA A 235 12.18 16.61 8.46
C ALA A 235 12.47 16.18 7.00
N LYS A 236 13.66 16.51 6.47
CA LYS A 236 14.07 16.07 5.13
C LYS A 236 14.10 14.54 4.96
N LYS A 237 14.49 13.80 6.00
CA LYS A 237 14.48 12.33 5.97
C LYS A 237 13.05 11.79 5.89
N VAL A 238 12.12 12.37 6.65
CA VAL A 238 10.70 12.01 6.58
C VAL A 238 10.15 12.28 5.19
N VAL A 239 10.36 13.49 4.65
CA VAL A 239 9.92 13.87 3.31
C VAL A 239 10.44 12.89 2.26
N LYS A 240 11.75 12.57 2.30
CA LYS A 240 12.34 11.62 1.35
C LYS A 240 11.63 10.27 1.34
N LYS A 241 11.18 9.80 2.51
CA LYS A 241 10.44 8.53 2.63
C LYS A 241 8.97 8.63 2.23
N LEU A 242 8.36 9.82 2.34
CA LEU A 242 6.97 10.05 1.94
C LEU A 242 6.80 10.28 0.42
N LYS A 243 7.82 10.83 -0.26
CA LYS A 243 7.76 11.13 -1.69
C LYS A 243 7.30 9.97 -2.58
N PRO A 244 7.74 8.72 -2.39
CA PRO A 244 7.24 7.60 -3.20
C PRO A 244 5.72 7.40 -3.13
N LEU A 245 5.10 7.65 -1.98
CA LEU A 245 3.63 7.61 -1.86
C LEU A 245 2.97 8.73 -2.65
N GLN A 246 3.53 9.94 -2.58
CA GLN A 246 3.03 11.09 -3.35
C GLN A 246 3.16 10.86 -4.87
N GLU A 247 4.33 10.41 -5.32
CA GLU A 247 4.62 10.09 -6.72
C GLU A 247 3.76 8.93 -7.25
N GLY A 248 3.43 7.98 -6.38
CA GLY A 248 2.49 6.88 -6.67
C GLY A 248 1.01 7.28 -6.70
N GLY A 249 0.68 8.57 -6.51
CA GLY A 249 -0.70 9.07 -6.52
C GLY A 249 -1.43 8.90 -5.18
N LEU A 250 -0.75 8.46 -4.10
CA LEU A 250 -1.32 8.25 -2.77
C LEU A 250 -1.16 9.47 -1.84
N GLY A 251 -0.98 10.65 -2.41
CA GLY A 251 -0.81 11.89 -1.66
C GLY A 251 -2.00 12.27 -0.77
N TYR A 252 -3.17 11.73 -1.03
CA TYR A 252 -4.41 12.00 -0.31
C TYR A 252 -4.65 11.12 0.93
N ILE A 253 -3.95 9.99 1.09
CA ILE A 253 -4.12 9.11 2.24
C ILE A 253 -3.52 9.75 3.50
N LYS A 254 -4.15 9.50 4.66
CA LYS A 254 -3.61 9.97 5.93
C LYS A 254 -2.44 9.10 6.38
N LEU A 255 -1.43 9.72 7.01
CA LEU A 255 -0.25 9.01 7.50
C LEU A 255 -0.59 7.88 8.49
N GLY A 256 -1.53 8.12 9.39
CA GLY A 256 -2.01 7.15 10.38
C GLY A 256 -3.18 6.28 9.91
N GLN A 257 -3.57 6.34 8.64
CA GLN A 257 -4.66 5.53 8.11
C GLN A 257 -4.33 4.03 8.20
N THR A 258 -5.29 3.23 8.66
CA THR A 258 -5.11 1.79 8.78
C THR A 258 -5.07 1.15 7.40
N SER A 259 -4.10 0.28 7.13
CA SER A 259 -3.95 -0.39 5.83
C SER A 259 -5.17 -1.21 5.41
N SER A 260 -5.95 -1.71 6.38
CA SER A 260 -7.21 -2.44 6.10
C SER A 260 -8.32 -1.57 5.50
N THR A 261 -8.19 -0.24 5.56
CA THR A 261 -9.14 0.71 4.97
C THR A 261 -8.76 1.15 3.56
N LEU A 262 -7.59 0.74 3.09
CA LEU A 262 -7.13 1.00 1.73
C LEU A 262 -7.81 0.05 0.76
N SER A 263 -8.08 0.54 -0.45
CA SER A 263 -8.58 -0.29 -1.55
C SER A 263 -7.49 -1.19 -2.12
N GLY A 264 -7.87 -2.22 -2.89
CA GLY A 264 -6.90 -3.10 -3.53
C GLY A 264 -5.98 -2.42 -4.55
N GLY A 265 -6.35 -1.24 -5.02
CA GLY A 265 -5.53 -0.44 -5.94
C GLY A 265 -4.51 0.45 -5.22
N GLU A 266 -4.81 0.85 -3.97
CA GLU A 266 -3.90 1.60 -3.08
C GLU A 266 -2.83 0.70 -2.49
#